data_241fe2c24ab5dd4b1621ef1cb0e5c461
#
_entry.id   241fe2c24ab5dd4b1621ef1cb0e5c461
#
_cell.length_a   1.000
_cell.length_b   1.000
_cell.length_c   1.000
_cell.angle_alpha   90.00
_cell.angle_beta   90.00
_cell.angle_gamma   90.00
#
_symmetry.space_group_name_H-M   'P 1'
#
loop_
_entity.id
_entity.type
_entity.pdbx_description
1 polymer ?
#
loop_
_entity_poly.entity_id
_entity_poly.type
_entity_poly.pdbx_seq_one_letter_code
_entity_poly.pdbx_strand_id
1 'polypeptide(L)'
;MITGDIDAMWLRDSSAQVYPYLDFMSEDKKLQNLIAGVINKQVTFILKDPYANAFHDDDTKYTRWASDHTEMKPGVHERKYELDSLCYPIRLAYGYWKKSGDSSPFDAQRKKSIEVILKVCKEQQRKKDNGPYSFRRTSEWAIDAVPMGGVAIK
;
A
#
# COMPACT_ATOMS: atom_id res chain seq x y z
N MET A 1 -4.14 -9.83 7.23
CA MET A 1 -2.69 -10.15 7.15
C MET A 1 -1.94 -9.11 7.94
N ILE A 2 -1.08 -9.53 8.83
CA ILE A 2 -0.18 -8.69 9.61
C ILE A 2 1.21 -8.80 8.99
N THR A 3 1.94 -7.70 8.91
CA THR A 3 3.28 -7.68 8.34
C THR A 3 4.30 -7.33 9.43
N GLY A 4 5.20 -8.27 9.72
CA GLY A 4 6.17 -8.13 10.80
C GLY A 4 5.54 -8.27 12.19
N ASP A 5 6.04 -7.48 13.15
CA ASP A 5 5.66 -7.47 14.57
C ASP A 5 4.62 -6.41 14.94
N ILE A 6 4.14 -5.64 13.97
CA ILE A 6 3.16 -4.56 14.17
C ILE A 6 1.81 -5.01 13.64
N ASP A 7 0.74 -4.80 14.42
CA ASP A 7 -0.63 -5.17 14.06
C ASP A 7 -1.20 -4.26 12.96
N ALA A 8 -0.56 -4.30 11.79
CA ALA A 8 -0.96 -3.59 10.58
C ALA A 8 -0.51 -4.33 9.32
N MET A 9 -1.07 -3.98 8.19
CA MET A 9 -0.69 -4.50 6.87
C MET A 9 -0.03 -3.39 6.05
N TRP A 10 1.29 -3.48 5.84
CA TRP A 10 2.02 -2.65 4.90
C TRP A 10 1.81 -3.15 3.47
N LEU A 11 1.60 -2.23 2.54
CA LEU A 11 1.36 -2.58 1.13
C LEU A 11 2.59 -3.24 0.49
N ARG A 12 3.79 -2.70 0.70
CA ARG A 12 5.03 -3.30 0.20
C ARG A 12 5.28 -4.65 0.84
N ASP A 13 5.26 -4.70 2.17
CA ASP A 13 5.67 -5.87 2.93
C ASP A 13 4.73 -7.05 2.72
N SER A 14 3.42 -6.79 2.66
CA SER A 14 2.43 -7.83 2.33
C SER A 14 2.65 -8.46 0.95
N SER A 15 3.08 -7.65 -0.02
CA SER A 15 3.47 -8.18 -1.34
C SER A 15 4.74 -9.01 -1.24
N ALA A 16 5.77 -8.51 -0.55
CA ALA A 16 7.06 -9.18 -0.42
C ALA A 16 6.93 -10.53 0.30
N GLN A 17 6.11 -10.59 1.35
CA GLN A 17 5.88 -11.82 2.13
C GLN A 17 5.26 -12.96 1.31
N VAL A 18 4.33 -12.67 0.41
CA VAL A 18 3.63 -13.71 -0.36
C VAL A 18 4.25 -13.97 -1.73
N TYR A 19 5.08 -13.06 -2.24
CA TYR A 19 5.66 -13.17 -3.59
C TYR A 19 6.49 -14.45 -3.81
N PRO A 20 7.31 -14.94 -2.87
CA PRO A 20 8.07 -16.17 -3.05
C PRO A 20 7.20 -17.41 -3.21
N TYR A 21 5.94 -17.36 -2.76
CA TYR A 21 5.02 -18.49 -2.81
C TYR A 21 4.22 -18.58 -4.11
N LEU A 22 4.41 -17.64 -5.05
CA LEU A 22 3.70 -17.66 -6.34
C LEU A 22 3.97 -18.94 -7.15
N ASP A 23 5.16 -19.53 -7.02
CA ASP A 23 5.53 -20.74 -7.76
C ASP A 23 4.79 -22.01 -7.27
N PHE A 24 4.26 -21.97 -6.05
CA PHE A 24 3.55 -23.10 -5.43
C PHE A 24 2.03 -23.07 -5.63
N MET A 25 1.48 -22.01 -6.23
CA MET A 25 0.03 -21.83 -6.41
C MET A 25 -0.61 -22.88 -7.32
N SER A 26 0.14 -23.45 -8.28
CA SER A 26 -0.36 -24.50 -9.17
C SER A 26 -0.71 -25.80 -8.43
N GLU A 27 -0.06 -26.05 -7.30
CA GLU A 27 -0.21 -27.26 -6.48
C GLU A 27 -1.12 -27.04 -5.28
N ASP A 28 -1.37 -25.78 -4.88
CA ASP A 28 -2.18 -25.43 -3.72
C ASP A 28 -3.21 -24.34 -4.02
N LYS A 29 -4.44 -24.76 -4.24
CA LYS A 29 -5.58 -23.84 -4.50
C LYS A 29 -5.89 -22.94 -3.31
N LYS A 30 -5.63 -23.36 -2.06
CA LYS A 30 -5.84 -22.54 -0.87
C LYS A 30 -4.81 -21.41 -0.83
N LEU A 31 -3.56 -21.70 -1.17
CA LEU A 31 -2.50 -20.71 -1.30
C LEU A 31 -2.83 -19.70 -2.41
N GLN A 32 -3.29 -20.17 -3.57
CA GLN A 32 -3.72 -19.30 -4.67
C GLN A 32 -4.83 -18.34 -4.20
N ASN A 33 -5.86 -18.85 -3.52
CA ASN A 33 -6.97 -18.04 -3.00
C ASN A 33 -6.50 -17.04 -1.92
N LEU A 34 -5.56 -17.42 -1.07
CA LEU A 34 -4.96 -16.55 -0.07
C LEU A 34 -4.27 -15.37 -0.75
N ILE A 35 -3.45 -15.61 -1.78
CA ILE A 35 -2.72 -14.56 -2.49
C ILE A 35 -3.68 -13.63 -3.26
N ALA A 36 -4.73 -14.18 -3.89
CA ALA A 36 -5.80 -13.38 -4.48
C ALA A 36 -6.48 -12.48 -3.44
N GLY A 37 -6.73 -13.01 -2.24
CA GLY A 37 -7.26 -12.24 -1.10
C GLY A 37 -6.35 -11.08 -0.67
N VAL A 38 -5.03 -11.30 -0.65
CA VAL A 38 -4.04 -10.23 -0.37
C VAL A 38 -4.12 -9.13 -1.43
N ILE A 39 -4.16 -9.51 -2.71
CA ILE A 39 -4.28 -8.56 -3.84
C ILE A 39 -5.55 -7.71 -3.70
N ASN A 40 -6.70 -8.33 -3.42
CA ASN A 40 -7.98 -7.63 -3.26
C ASN A 40 -7.97 -6.70 -2.03
N LYS A 41 -7.34 -7.12 -0.92
CA LYS A 41 -7.21 -6.27 0.27
C LYS A 41 -6.33 -5.05 0.00
N GLN A 42 -5.23 -5.21 -0.75
CA GLN A 42 -4.40 -4.09 -1.18
C GLN A 42 -5.18 -3.09 -2.05
N VAL A 43 -6.03 -3.56 -2.96
CA VAL A 43 -6.93 -2.70 -3.75
C VAL A 43 -7.83 -1.87 -2.86
N THR A 44 -8.47 -2.51 -1.86
CA THR A 44 -9.33 -1.82 -0.89
C THR A 44 -8.58 -0.70 -0.16
N PHE A 45 -7.36 -0.98 0.28
CA PHE A 45 -6.54 -0.02 1.01
C PHE A 45 -6.05 1.14 0.13
N ILE A 46 -5.60 0.87 -1.08
CA ILE A 46 -5.20 1.91 -2.06
C ILE A 46 -6.37 2.83 -2.39
N LEU A 47 -7.58 2.29 -2.56
CA LEU A 47 -8.77 3.08 -2.81
C LEU A 47 -9.22 3.89 -1.59
N LYS A 48 -8.93 3.40 -0.36
CA LYS A 48 -9.20 4.11 0.89
C LYS A 48 -8.28 5.32 1.07
N ASP A 49 -6.97 5.12 0.93
CA ASP A 49 -5.98 6.20 0.97
C ASP A 49 -4.68 5.81 0.23
N PRO A 50 -4.45 6.34 -0.97
CA PRO A 50 -3.27 6.00 -1.75
C PRO A 50 -1.98 6.66 -1.26
N TYR A 51 -2.06 7.55 -0.28
CA TYR A 51 -0.88 8.16 0.36
C TYR A 51 -0.44 7.41 1.63
N ALA A 52 -1.25 6.45 2.10
CA ALA A 52 -0.90 5.62 3.23
C ALA A 52 -0.12 4.38 2.78
N ASN A 53 0.86 3.97 3.59
CA ASN A 53 1.68 2.79 3.35
C ASN A 53 1.26 1.60 4.22
N ALA A 54 0.55 1.83 5.35
CA ALA A 54 0.12 0.80 6.27
C ALA A 54 -1.31 1.00 6.79
N PHE A 55 -2.03 -0.12 6.99
CA PHE A 55 -3.45 -0.12 7.35
C PHE A 55 -3.75 -1.16 8.42
N HIS A 56 -4.71 -0.82 9.29
CA HIS A 56 -5.36 -1.78 10.17
C HIS A 56 -6.49 -2.52 9.45
N ASP A 57 -6.87 -3.67 10.00
CA ASP A 57 -8.05 -4.43 9.57
C ASP A 57 -9.36 -3.86 10.13
N ASP A 58 -9.27 -2.98 11.14
CA ASP A 58 -10.38 -2.35 11.85
C ASP A 58 -10.15 -0.83 11.93
N ASP A 59 -11.18 -0.07 11.55
CA ASP A 59 -11.14 1.40 11.52
C ASP A 59 -11.12 2.05 12.91
N THR A 60 -11.41 1.28 13.96
CA THR A 60 -11.38 1.75 15.37
C THR A 60 -10.03 1.59 16.04
N LYS A 61 -9.09 0.85 15.43
CA LYS A 61 -7.76 0.63 16.01
C LYS A 61 -6.96 1.91 16.11
N TYR A 62 -6.35 2.09 17.27
CA TYR A 62 -5.42 3.19 17.49
C TYR A 62 -4.10 2.97 16.75
N THR A 63 -3.55 4.05 16.23
CA THR A 63 -2.19 4.07 15.68
C THR A 63 -1.27 4.94 16.53
N ARG A 64 -0.06 4.46 16.78
CA ARG A 64 1.01 5.25 17.43
C ARG A 64 1.44 6.48 16.63
N TRP A 65 1.07 6.53 15.35
CA TRP A 65 1.39 7.64 14.45
C TRP A 65 0.27 8.69 14.35
N ALA A 66 -0.70 8.66 15.27
CA ALA A 66 -1.81 9.61 15.30
C ALA A 66 -1.36 11.09 15.41
N SER A 67 -0.14 11.32 15.92
CA SER A 67 0.46 12.66 16.04
C SER A 67 1.20 13.13 14.78
N ASP A 68 1.30 12.31 13.72
CA ASP A 68 1.91 12.74 12.47
C ASP A 68 1.13 13.92 11.88
N HIS A 69 1.86 14.91 11.37
CA HIS A 69 1.27 16.07 10.68
C HIS A 69 0.88 15.67 9.25
N THR A 70 -0.24 15.00 9.13
CA THR A 70 -0.86 14.57 7.88
C THR A 70 -2.36 14.38 8.11
N GLU A 71 -3.16 14.26 7.05
CA GLU A 71 -4.60 13.99 7.15
C GLU A 71 -4.85 12.50 7.45
N MET A 72 -4.68 12.10 8.71
CA MET A 72 -4.91 10.72 9.15
C MET A 72 -6.38 10.33 8.96
N LYS A 73 -6.63 9.11 8.49
CA LYS A 73 -7.96 8.55 8.28
C LYS A 73 -8.20 7.32 9.16
N PRO A 74 -9.45 7.02 9.54
CA PRO A 74 -9.77 5.80 10.27
C PRO A 74 -9.25 4.56 9.58
N GLY A 75 -8.66 3.62 10.35
CA GLY A 75 -8.07 2.38 9.83
C GLY A 75 -6.74 2.55 9.09
N VAL A 76 -6.21 3.77 8.97
CA VAL A 76 -4.85 4.00 8.51
C VAL A 76 -3.90 3.88 9.71
N HIS A 77 -2.91 2.99 9.59
CA HIS A 77 -1.85 2.87 10.61
C HIS A 77 -0.78 3.92 10.42
N GLU A 78 -0.28 4.08 9.19
CA GLU A 78 0.72 5.07 8.83
C GLU A 78 0.38 5.72 7.48
N ARG A 79 0.29 7.06 7.46
CA ARG A 79 0.00 7.83 6.26
C ARG A 79 1.26 8.51 5.72
N LYS A 80 2.27 7.71 5.47
CA LYS A 80 3.53 8.13 4.87
C LYS A 80 3.61 7.64 3.44
N TYR A 81 3.61 8.57 2.48
CA TYR A 81 3.72 8.20 1.06
C TYR A 81 5.08 7.59 0.77
N GLU A 82 5.04 6.40 0.23
CA GLU A 82 6.20 5.67 -0.28
C GLU A 82 5.85 5.11 -1.66
N LEU A 83 6.65 5.45 -2.67
CA LEU A 83 6.38 5.05 -4.06
C LEU A 83 6.33 3.52 -4.21
N ASP A 84 7.20 2.81 -3.52
CA ASP A 84 7.26 1.35 -3.55
C ASP A 84 6.02 0.70 -2.94
N SER A 85 5.38 1.34 -1.94
CA SER A 85 4.09 0.88 -1.39
C SER A 85 2.98 0.81 -2.44
N LEU A 86 3.05 1.59 -3.50
CA LEU A 86 2.13 1.53 -4.63
C LEU A 86 2.60 0.59 -5.75
N CYS A 87 3.92 0.45 -5.93
CA CYS A 87 4.50 -0.39 -6.98
C CYS A 87 4.45 -1.88 -6.67
N TYR A 88 4.66 -2.27 -5.41
CA TYR A 88 4.68 -3.67 -5.00
C TYR A 88 3.34 -4.40 -5.17
N PRO A 89 2.16 -3.81 -4.87
CA PRO A 89 0.87 -4.40 -5.22
C PRO A 89 0.66 -4.65 -6.72
N ILE A 90 1.23 -3.79 -7.58
CA ILE A 90 1.19 -4.01 -9.03
C ILE A 90 2.05 -5.22 -9.40
N ARG A 91 3.28 -5.28 -8.86
CA ARG A 91 4.21 -6.40 -9.07
C ARG A 91 3.60 -7.73 -8.62
N LEU A 92 2.98 -7.76 -7.44
CA LEU A 92 2.34 -8.98 -6.91
C LEU A 92 1.21 -9.44 -7.83
N ALA A 93 0.29 -8.55 -8.18
CA ALA A 93 -0.84 -8.90 -9.03
C ALA A 93 -0.39 -9.38 -10.43
N TYR A 94 0.60 -8.73 -11.02
CA TYR A 94 1.17 -9.16 -12.29
C TYR A 94 1.81 -10.55 -12.19
N GLY A 95 2.63 -10.80 -11.15
CA GLY A 95 3.23 -12.10 -10.89
C GLY A 95 2.19 -13.20 -10.68
N TYR A 96 1.16 -12.92 -9.89
CA TYR A 96 0.02 -13.81 -9.66
C TYR A 96 -0.63 -14.23 -10.97
N TRP A 97 -1.03 -13.26 -11.80
CA TRP A 97 -1.65 -13.54 -13.10
C TRP A 97 -0.73 -14.32 -14.02
N LYS A 98 0.54 -13.96 -14.13
CA LYS A 98 1.52 -14.66 -14.98
C LYS A 98 1.71 -16.12 -14.60
N LYS A 99 1.63 -16.45 -13.31
CA LYS A 99 1.85 -17.79 -12.79
C LYS A 99 0.58 -18.64 -12.78
N SER A 100 -0.58 -18.06 -12.46
CA SER A 100 -1.84 -18.80 -12.29
C SER A 100 -2.75 -18.76 -13.52
N GLY A 101 -2.60 -17.76 -14.40
CA GLY A 101 -3.58 -17.45 -15.46
C GLY A 101 -4.92 -16.90 -14.93
N ASP A 102 -5.10 -16.84 -13.62
CA ASP A 102 -6.34 -16.39 -12.99
C ASP A 102 -6.46 -14.85 -13.05
N SER A 103 -7.52 -14.38 -13.70
CA SER A 103 -7.82 -12.95 -13.84
C SER A 103 -8.88 -12.46 -12.85
N SER A 104 -9.35 -13.29 -11.93
CA SER A 104 -10.42 -12.92 -10.99
C SER A 104 -10.13 -11.67 -10.13
N PRO A 105 -8.88 -11.36 -9.73
CA PRO A 105 -8.57 -10.11 -9.01
C PRO A 105 -8.48 -8.87 -9.92
N PHE A 106 -8.70 -8.99 -11.23
CA PHE A 106 -8.57 -7.88 -12.20
C PHE A 106 -9.94 -7.30 -12.58
N ASP A 107 -10.70 -6.96 -11.58
CA ASP A 107 -12.04 -6.39 -11.69
C ASP A 107 -12.02 -4.85 -11.87
N ALA A 108 -13.21 -4.23 -11.85
CA ALA A 108 -13.37 -2.78 -11.96
C ALA A 108 -12.70 -2.02 -10.80
N GLN A 109 -12.65 -2.59 -9.59
CA GLN A 109 -12.00 -2.00 -8.43
C GLN A 109 -10.48 -1.96 -8.64
N ARG A 110 -9.91 -3.05 -9.17
CA ARG A 110 -8.49 -3.11 -9.53
C ARG A 110 -8.14 -2.06 -10.58
N LYS A 111 -8.94 -1.94 -11.65
CA LYS A 111 -8.75 -0.89 -12.66
C LYS A 111 -8.74 0.49 -12.01
N LYS A 112 -9.72 0.80 -11.17
CA LYS A 112 -9.80 2.08 -10.46
C LYS A 112 -8.58 2.31 -9.55
N SER A 113 -8.09 1.29 -8.87
CA SER A 113 -6.88 1.41 -8.04
C SER A 113 -5.64 1.78 -8.87
N ILE A 114 -5.47 1.22 -10.06
CA ILE A 114 -4.38 1.58 -10.97
C ILE A 114 -4.49 3.04 -11.43
N GLU A 115 -5.69 3.50 -11.77
CA GLU A 115 -5.93 4.90 -12.15
C GLU A 115 -5.56 5.86 -11.02
N VAL A 116 -5.92 5.50 -9.76
CA VAL A 116 -5.54 6.25 -8.55
C VAL A 116 -4.02 6.26 -8.34
N ILE A 117 -3.35 5.11 -8.47
CA ILE A 117 -1.89 5.02 -8.39
C ILE A 117 -1.22 5.94 -9.41
N LEU A 118 -1.63 5.88 -10.67
CA LEU A 118 -1.07 6.71 -11.73
C LEU A 118 -1.29 8.21 -11.47
N LYS A 119 -2.46 8.58 -10.94
CA LYS A 119 -2.75 9.96 -10.54
C LYS A 119 -1.78 10.41 -9.44
N VAL A 120 -1.66 9.65 -8.35
CA VAL A 120 -0.77 9.97 -7.23
C VAL A 120 0.69 10.06 -7.66
N CYS A 121 1.16 9.11 -8.49
CA CYS A 121 2.51 9.15 -9.02
C CYS A 121 2.78 10.44 -9.84
N LYS A 122 1.80 10.92 -10.61
CA LYS A 122 1.92 12.19 -11.35
C LYS A 122 1.93 13.40 -10.42
N GLU A 123 1.05 13.42 -9.43
CA GLU A 123 0.96 14.48 -8.42
C GLU A 123 2.26 14.60 -7.61
N GLN A 124 2.80 13.44 -7.18
CA GLN A 124 4.02 13.41 -6.36
C GLN A 124 5.32 13.69 -7.14
N GLN A 125 5.28 13.78 -8.47
CA GLN A 125 6.38 14.40 -9.23
C GLN A 125 6.55 15.89 -8.96
N ARG A 126 5.49 16.56 -8.46
CA ARG A 126 5.48 17.98 -8.03
C ARG A 126 6.06 18.95 -9.05
N LYS A 127 5.78 18.70 -10.32
CA LYS A 127 6.32 19.53 -11.43
C LYS A 127 5.68 20.91 -11.53
N LYS A 128 4.47 21.09 -11.00
CA LYS A 128 3.68 22.33 -11.13
C LYS A 128 3.43 23.02 -9.80
N ASP A 129 3.19 22.22 -8.76
CA ASP A 129 2.83 22.69 -7.41
C ASP A 129 3.24 21.65 -6.36
N ASN A 130 2.96 21.93 -5.09
CA ASN A 130 3.29 21.04 -3.97
C ASN A 130 2.33 19.84 -3.86
N GLY A 131 1.26 19.76 -4.67
CA GLY A 131 0.24 18.73 -4.59
C GLY A 131 -0.57 18.75 -3.29
N PRO A 132 -1.57 17.85 -3.17
CA PRO A 132 -2.50 17.85 -2.04
C PRO A 132 -1.94 17.14 -0.80
N TYR A 133 -0.80 16.45 -0.89
CA TYR A 133 -0.24 15.63 0.18
C TYR A 133 0.90 16.34 0.90
N SER A 134 0.85 16.29 2.23
CA SER A 134 1.95 16.70 3.10
C SER A 134 2.14 15.68 4.22
N PHE A 135 3.36 15.56 4.70
CA PHE A 135 3.72 14.69 5.81
C PHE A 135 4.88 15.31 6.60
N ARG A 136 4.75 15.25 7.92
CA ARG A 136 5.86 15.54 8.84
C ARG A 136 5.68 14.72 10.11
N ARG A 137 6.73 14.05 10.52
CA ARG A 137 6.81 13.36 11.81
C ARG A 137 7.83 14.05 12.69
N THR A 138 7.42 14.36 13.92
CA THR A 138 8.31 14.84 14.97
C THR A 138 8.05 14.01 16.21
N SER A 139 8.96 13.13 16.57
CA SER A 139 8.90 12.31 17.76
C SER A 139 10.28 12.25 18.40
N GLU A 140 10.36 11.92 19.69
CA GLU A 140 11.64 11.87 20.42
C GLU A 140 12.67 10.92 19.77
N TRP A 141 12.20 9.89 19.09
CA TRP A 141 13.02 8.84 18.49
C TRP A 141 12.98 8.80 16.95
N ALA A 142 12.17 9.61 16.31
CA ALA A 142 12.11 9.70 14.86
C ALA A 142 11.74 11.11 14.41
N ILE A 143 12.61 11.72 13.63
CA ILE A 143 12.32 12.95 12.89
C ILE A 143 12.30 12.59 11.41
N ASP A 144 11.13 12.70 10.79
CA ASP A 144 10.95 12.33 9.40
C ASP A 144 10.02 13.33 8.74
N ALA A 145 10.48 13.93 7.68
CA ALA A 145 9.70 14.91 6.92
C ALA A 145 9.88 14.67 5.43
N VAL A 146 8.78 14.73 4.70
CA VAL A 146 8.82 14.85 3.25
C VAL A 146 8.96 16.35 2.94
N PRO A 147 10.09 16.80 2.40
CA PRO A 147 10.26 18.20 2.01
C PRO A 147 9.15 18.62 1.07
N MET A 148 8.65 19.83 1.25
CA MET A 148 7.76 20.42 0.26
C MET A 148 8.49 20.43 -1.09
N GLY A 149 8.08 19.58 -2.03
CA GLY A 149 8.67 19.50 -3.37
C GLY A 149 9.47 18.24 -3.71
N GLY A 150 9.56 17.24 -2.84
CA GLY A 150 10.33 16.03 -3.14
C GLY A 150 9.60 14.71 -2.90
N VAL A 151 9.87 13.71 -3.73
CA VAL A 151 9.72 12.31 -3.35
C VAL A 151 10.81 12.05 -2.31
N ALA A 152 10.46 11.54 -1.12
CA ALA A 152 11.47 11.06 -0.19
C ALA A 152 12.18 9.85 -0.86
N ILE A 153 13.35 10.12 -1.42
CA ILE A 153 14.26 9.06 -1.84
C ILE A 153 15.10 8.77 -0.59
N LYS A 154 14.95 7.58 -0.04
CA LYS A 154 15.93 7.03 0.91
C LYS A 154 17.14 6.57 0.13
#